data_4688bb35127e21a7ff20cdae7bfdfa2e
#
_entry.id   4688bb35127e21a7ff20cdae7bfdfa2e
#
_cell.length_a   1.000
_cell.length_b   1.000
_cell.length_c   1.000
_cell.angle_alpha   90.00
_cell.angle_beta   90.00
_cell.angle_gamma   90.00
#
_symmetry.space_group_name_H-M   'P 1'
#
loop_
_entity.id
_entity.type
_entity.pdbx_description
1 polymer ?
#
loop_
_entity_poly.entity_id
_entity_poly.type
_entity_poly.pdbx_seq_one_letter_code
_entity_poly.pdbx_strand_id
1 'polypeptide(L)'
;MKVVLINGSRREQGCTYTSLMEISKVLKSEGIDTELFFLGVKVIDGHISELLDKVEEAMKDADGIIIGSPVYFASPTGELISFLDRLFMKANACLKFKPAAAVTSARRAGTTATLDVIHKYFLYNQMPIVSSRYWSMAFGNSPEEVVRDEEGMQIMQTVGKNMAWIVKSIAAGR
;
A
#
# COMPACT_ATOMS: atom_id res chain seq x y z
N MET A 1 3.40 17.37 -2.62
CA MET A 1 3.00 16.24 -1.75
C MET A 1 3.35 14.94 -2.41
N LYS A 2 3.73 13.94 -1.62
CA LYS A 2 4.16 12.63 -2.12
C LYS A 2 3.59 11.48 -1.30
N VAL A 3 3.13 10.41 -1.94
CA VAL A 3 2.68 9.17 -1.30
C VAL A 3 3.57 8.01 -1.76
N VAL A 4 4.10 7.27 -0.79
CA VAL A 4 4.89 6.05 -1.05
C VAL A 4 3.95 4.87 -1.25
N LEU A 5 4.21 4.07 -2.27
CA LEU A 5 3.49 2.84 -2.59
C LEU A 5 4.41 1.64 -2.37
N ILE A 6 3.94 0.62 -1.66
CA ILE A 6 4.67 -0.64 -1.46
C ILE A 6 3.94 -1.76 -2.20
N ASN A 7 4.60 -2.37 -3.17
CA ASN A 7 4.13 -3.57 -3.83
C ASN A 7 4.72 -4.82 -3.15
N GLY A 8 3.95 -5.45 -2.28
CA GLY A 8 4.31 -6.67 -1.56
C GLY A 8 4.15 -7.96 -2.36
N SER A 9 3.89 -7.87 -3.66
CA SER A 9 3.78 -9.04 -4.54
C SER A 9 5.17 -9.58 -4.92
N ARG A 10 5.25 -10.87 -5.20
CA ARG A 10 6.42 -11.49 -5.85
C ARG A 10 6.48 -11.20 -7.36
N ARG A 11 5.36 -10.74 -7.95
CA ARG A 11 5.26 -10.34 -9.36
C ARG A 11 5.30 -8.83 -9.46
N GLU A 12 6.31 -8.30 -10.16
CA GLU A 12 6.53 -6.86 -10.26
C GLU A 12 5.32 -6.15 -10.86
N GLN A 13 4.82 -6.61 -11.99
CA GLN A 13 3.66 -6.04 -12.70
C GLN A 13 2.45 -6.98 -12.63
N GLY A 14 2.16 -7.52 -11.45
CA GLY A 14 1.00 -8.39 -11.20
C GLY A 14 -0.26 -7.63 -10.79
N CYS A 15 -1.25 -8.37 -10.30
CA CYS A 15 -2.55 -7.83 -9.86
C CYS A 15 -2.42 -6.71 -8.81
N THR A 16 -1.53 -6.87 -7.83
CA THR A 16 -1.28 -5.86 -6.79
C THR A 16 -0.72 -4.57 -7.39
N TYR A 17 0.22 -4.68 -8.33
CA TYR A 17 0.76 -3.54 -9.07
C TYR A 17 -0.36 -2.80 -9.81
N THR A 18 -1.24 -3.53 -10.52
CA THR A 18 -2.37 -2.94 -11.25
C THR A 18 -3.27 -2.13 -10.32
N SER A 19 -3.60 -2.66 -9.16
CA SER A 19 -4.39 -1.95 -8.13
C SER A 19 -3.68 -0.69 -7.62
N LEU A 20 -2.38 -0.78 -7.33
CA LEU A 20 -1.59 0.37 -6.86
C LEU A 20 -1.44 1.44 -7.95
N MET A 21 -1.32 1.04 -9.22
CA MET A 21 -1.21 2.00 -10.33
C MET A 21 -2.52 2.73 -10.60
N GLU A 22 -3.68 2.11 -10.40
CA GLU A 22 -4.95 2.83 -10.46
C GLU A 22 -5.05 3.91 -9.37
N ILE A 23 -4.61 3.60 -8.15
CA ILE A 23 -4.51 4.58 -7.06
C ILE A 23 -3.52 5.70 -7.42
N SER A 24 -2.35 5.35 -7.92
CA SER A 24 -1.31 6.30 -8.34
C SER A 24 -1.82 7.28 -9.38
N LYS A 25 -2.59 6.80 -10.36
CA LYS A 25 -3.22 7.63 -11.39
C LYS A 25 -4.13 8.69 -10.78
N VAL A 26 -4.95 8.30 -9.82
CA VAL A 26 -5.84 9.25 -9.11
C VAL A 26 -5.02 10.25 -8.29
N LEU A 27 -4.03 9.81 -7.52
CA LEU A 27 -3.18 10.70 -6.73
C LEU A 27 -2.48 11.74 -7.61
N LYS A 28 -1.93 11.31 -8.75
CA LYS A 28 -1.30 12.22 -9.73
C LYS A 28 -2.28 13.23 -10.31
N SER A 29 -3.52 12.83 -10.61
CA SER A 29 -4.56 13.76 -11.06
C SER A 29 -4.95 14.79 -9.99
N GLU A 30 -4.71 14.47 -8.73
CA GLU A 30 -4.90 15.36 -7.57
C GLU A 30 -3.64 16.20 -7.22
N GLY A 31 -2.59 16.14 -8.05
CA GLY A 31 -1.32 16.86 -7.84
C GLY A 31 -0.43 16.28 -6.74
N ILE A 32 -0.55 14.98 -6.48
CA ILE A 32 0.25 14.26 -5.49
C ILE A 32 1.14 13.25 -6.22
N ASP A 33 2.45 13.39 -6.04
CA ASP A 33 3.43 12.46 -6.61
C ASP A 33 3.39 11.10 -5.91
N THR A 34 3.79 10.06 -6.63
CA THR A 34 3.86 8.71 -6.08
C THR A 34 5.21 8.08 -6.37
N GLU A 35 5.74 7.35 -5.40
CA GLU A 35 6.96 6.56 -5.53
C GLU A 35 6.67 5.11 -5.16
N LEU A 36 6.89 4.18 -6.11
CA LEU A 36 6.59 2.76 -5.94
C LEU A 36 7.85 1.97 -5.60
N PHE A 37 7.78 1.20 -4.52
CA PHE A 37 8.79 0.21 -4.15
C PHE A 37 8.25 -1.20 -4.35
N PHE A 38 8.96 -1.97 -5.16
CA PHE A 38 8.66 -3.39 -5.39
C PHE A 38 9.55 -4.26 -4.51
N LEU A 39 8.92 -5.08 -3.68
CA LEU A 39 9.64 -5.97 -2.76
C LEU A 39 10.19 -7.21 -3.47
N GLY A 40 9.34 -7.88 -4.24
CA GLY A 40 9.71 -9.09 -4.95
C GLY A 40 10.32 -10.14 -4.02
N VAL A 41 11.41 -10.75 -4.46
CA VAL A 41 12.19 -11.72 -3.66
C VAL A 41 13.34 -11.07 -2.88
N LYS A 42 13.55 -9.77 -2.98
CA LYS A 42 14.67 -9.04 -2.33
C LYS A 42 14.68 -9.18 -0.80
N VAL A 43 13.52 -9.47 -0.23
CA VAL A 43 13.39 -9.69 1.21
C VAL A 43 14.03 -11.00 1.68
N ILE A 44 14.08 -12.00 0.81
CA ILE A 44 14.57 -13.36 1.12
C ILE A 44 15.94 -13.67 0.50
N ASP A 45 16.41 -12.85 -0.43
CA ASP A 45 17.72 -13.03 -1.12
C ASP A 45 18.86 -12.22 -0.51
N GLY A 46 18.63 -11.60 0.66
CA GLY A 46 19.65 -10.85 1.40
C GLY A 46 19.66 -9.34 1.15
N HIS A 47 18.84 -8.81 0.24
CA HIS A 47 18.80 -7.38 -0.10
C HIS A 47 17.77 -6.56 0.71
N ILE A 48 17.21 -7.12 1.77
CA ILE A 48 16.19 -6.45 2.58
C ILE A 48 16.69 -5.14 3.20
N SER A 49 17.93 -5.10 3.69
CA SER A 49 18.49 -3.92 4.37
C SER A 49 18.56 -2.72 3.45
N GLU A 50 19.05 -2.90 2.22
CA GLU A 50 19.12 -1.84 1.21
C GLU A 50 17.72 -1.30 0.86
N LEU A 51 16.74 -2.20 0.75
CA LEU A 51 15.37 -1.81 0.45
C LEU A 51 14.72 -1.04 1.61
N LEU A 52 15.00 -1.45 2.85
CA LEU A 52 14.54 -0.74 4.05
C LEU A 52 15.11 0.68 4.11
N ASP A 53 16.42 0.84 3.83
CA ASP A 53 17.07 2.15 3.83
C ASP A 53 16.43 3.09 2.79
N LYS A 54 16.17 2.58 1.58
CA LYS A 54 15.51 3.35 0.51
C LYS A 54 14.09 3.77 0.87
N VAL A 55 13.30 2.85 1.44
CA VAL A 55 11.92 3.17 1.83
C VAL A 55 11.89 4.12 3.01
N GLU A 56 12.74 3.92 4.02
CA GLU A 56 12.87 4.85 5.13
C GLU A 56 13.21 6.26 4.67
N GLU A 57 14.19 6.41 3.77
CA GLU A 57 14.57 7.70 3.22
C GLU A 57 13.41 8.36 2.46
N ALA A 58 12.73 7.60 1.60
CA ALA A 58 11.56 8.09 0.87
C ALA A 58 10.42 8.52 1.81
N MET A 59 10.28 7.82 2.95
CA MET A 59 9.24 8.13 3.95
C MET A 59 9.52 9.41 4.73
N LYS A 60 10.75 9.90 4.81
CA LYS A 60 11.03 11.18 5.50
C LYS A 60 10.25 12.33 4.86
N ASP A 61 10.21 12.38 3.55
CA ASP A 61 9.57 13.45 2.76
C ASP A 61 8.15 13.09 2.28
N ALA A 62 7.69 11.86 2.51
CA ALA A 62 6.36 11.44 2.09
C ALA A 62 5.29 11.93 3.06
N ASP A 63 4.12 12.24 2.51
CA ASP A 63 2.92 12.65 3.26
C ASP A 63 2.00 11.48 3.61
N GLY A 64 2.20 10.30 3.01
CA GLY A 64 1.40 9.10 3.27
C GLY A 64 2.02 7.84 2.66
N ILE A 65 1.45 6.69 3.00
CA ILE A 65 1.89 5.38 2.49
C ILE A 65 0.70 4.49 2.12
N ILE A 66 0.82 3.75 1.03
CA ILE A 66 -0.15 2.72 0.63
C ILE A 66 0.57 1.40 0.44
N ILE A 67 0.12 0.36 1.14
CA ILE A 67 0.72 -0.96 1.13
C ILE A 67 -0.21 -1.94 0.42
N GLY A 68 0.26 -2.52 -0.68
CA GLY A 68 -0.46 -3.53 -1.45
C GLY A 68 0.11 -4.93 -1.27
N SER A 69 -0.78 -5.93 -1.14
CA SER A 69 -0.41 -7.35 -1.08
C SER A 69 -1.36 -8.22 -1.89
N PRO A 70 -0.88 -9.26 -2.56
CA PRO A 70 -1.77 -10.36 -2.92
C PRO A 70 -2.15 -11.15 -1.66
N VAL A 71 -3.25 -11.89 -1.74
CA VAL A 71 -3.69 -12.79 -0.67
C VAL A 71 -3.04 -14.16 -0.82
N TYR A 72 -2.22 -14.55 0.14
CA TYR A 72 -1.65 -15.89 0.27
C TYR A 72 -2.09 -16.50 1.60
N PHE A 73 -2.86 -17.60 1.55
CA PHE A 73 -3.37 -18.29 2.75
C PHE A 73 -4.10 -17.35 3.72
N ALA A 74 -4.96 -16.47 3.19
CA ALA A 74 -5.70 -15.44 3.94
C ALA A 74 -4.78 -14.48 4.73
N SER A 75 -3.57 -14.22 4.23
CA SER A 75 -2.56 -13.34 4.83
C SER A 75 -1.82 -12.59 3.74
N PRO A 76 -1.11 -11.50 4.07
CA PRO A 76 -0.12 -10.91 3.17
C PRO A 76 0.98 -11.91 2.83
N THR A 77 1.78 -11.62 1.80
CA THR A 77 2.96 -12.44 1.51
C THR A 77 3.94 -12.44 2.69
N GLY A 78 4.62 -13.55 2.90
CA GLY A 78 5.66 -13.66 3.94
C GLY A 78 6.77 -12.62 3.75
N GLU A 79 7.10 -12.29 2.51
CA GLU A 79 8.05 -11.24 2.14
C GLU A 79 7.57 -9.87 2.65
N LEU A 80 6.30 -9.55 2.47
CA LEU A 80 5.74 -8.28 2.95
C LEU A 80 5.74 -8.24 4.48
N ILE A 81 5.30 -9.28 5.16
CA ILE A 81 5.30 -9.33 6.63
C ILE A 81 6.72 -9.13 7.15
N SER A 82 7.69 -9.87 6.62
CA SER A 82 9.09 -9.75 7.03
C SER A 82 9.67 -8.35 6.78
N PHE A 83 9.25 -7.70 5.71
CA PHE A 83 9.63 -6.32 5.42
C PHE A 83 8.97 -5.33 6.40
N LEU A 84 7.67 -5.45 6.64
CA LEU A 84 6.93 -4.54 7.52
C LEU A 84 7.40 -4.64 8.98
N ASP A 85 7.68 -5.84 9.49
CA ASP A 85 8.25 -6.02 10.83
C ASP A 85 9.51 -5.16 11.03
N ARG A 86 10.37 -5.12 10.03
CA ARG A 86 11.62 -4.36 10.08
C ARG A 86 11.42 -2.88 9.82
N LEU A 87 10.59 -2.55 8.82
CA LEU A 87 10.31 -1.16 8.45
C LEU A 87 9.69 -0.40 9.63
N PHE A 88 8.66 -0.97 10.25
CA PHE A 88 7.93 -0.30 11.32
C PHE A 88 8.73 -0.22 12.63
N MET A 89 9.69 -1.09 12.83
CA MET A 89 10.65 -0.93 13.94
C MET A 89 11.70 0.13 13.63
N LYS A 90 12.23 0.16 12.42
CA LYS A 90 13.31 1.06 12.01
C LYS A 90 12.82 2.50 11.77
N ALA A 91 11.74 2.65 11.02
CA ALA A 91 11.21 3.93 10.53
C ALA A 91 10.05 4.48 11.38
N ASN A 92 9.78 3.95 12.56
CA ASN A 92 8.66 4.29 13.42
C ASN A 92 8.44 5.80 13.54
N ALA A 93 9.47 6.56 13.83
CA ALA A 93 9.36 8.01 14.05
C ALA A 93 8.90 8.78 12.80
N CYS A 94 9.36 8.40 11.61
CA CYS A 94 8.97 9.10 10.37
C CYS A 94 7.62 8.62 9.80
N LEU A 95 7.12 7.46 10.24
CA LEU A 95 5.81 6.92 9.83
C LEU A 95 4.66 7.48 10.67
N LYS A 96 4.92 7.78 11.95
CA LYS A 96 3.91 8.24 12.90
C LYS A 96 3.11 9.43 12.37
N PHE A 97 1.78 9.35 12.53
CA PHE A 97 0.78 10.33 12.09
C PHE A 97 0.64 10.52 10.58
N LYS A 98 1.39 9.80 9.75
CA LYS A 98 1.15 9.80 8.31
C LYS A 98 -0.05 8.92 7.98
N PRO A 99 -0.98 9.38 7.12
CA PRO A 99 -2.09 8.55 6.68
C PRO A 99 -1.59 7.33 5.90
N ALA A 100 -2.23 6.19 6.13
CA ALA A 100 -1.85 4.93 5.55
C ALA A 100 -3.07 4.18 5.01
N ALA A 101 -2.92 3.48 3.89
CA ALA A 101 -3.93 2.58 3.36
C ALA A 101 -3.32 1.20 3.07
N ALA A 102 -4.13 0.15 3.27
CA ALA A 102 -3.84 -1.20 2.80
C ALA A 102 -4.75 -1.56 1.64
N VAL A 103 -4.21 -2.23 0.62
CA VAL A 103 -5.00 -2.76 -0.49
C VAL A 103 -4.61 -4.20 -0.79
N THR A 104 -5.57 -5.02 -1.19
CA THR A 104 -5.33 -6.43 -1.50
C THR A 104 -5.81 -6.79 -2.89
N SER A 105 -5.10 -7.70 -3.54
CA SER A 105 -5.55 -8.37 -4.75
C SER A 105 -5.70 -9.87 -4.50
N ALA A 106 -6.79 -10.45 -4.95
CA ALA A 106 -7.06 -11.86 -4.74
C ALA A 106 -7.83 -12.49 -5.89
N ARG A 107 -7.73 -13.81 -5.99
CA ARG A 107 -8.63 -14.58 -6.87
C ARG A 107 -10.00 -14.81 -6.22
N ARG A 108 -10.01 -15.01 -4.89
CA ARG A 108 -11.20 -15.35 -4.08
C ARG A 108 -11.06 -14.79 -2.66
N ALA A 109 -11.60 -15.50 -1.67
CA ALA A 109 -11.65 -15.11 -0.26
C ALA A 109 -10.26 -14.90 0.40
N GLY A 110 -10.29 -14.30 1.60
CA GLY A 110 -9.10 -14.03 2.44
C GLY A 110 -8.63 -12.59 2.43
N THR A 111 -9.29 -11.72 1.69
CA THR A 111 -8.91 -10.31 1.53
C THR A 111 -9.03 -9.53 2.84
N THR A 112 -10.13 -9.66 3.56
CA THR A 112 -10.33 -8.95 4.84
C THR A 112 -9.30 -9.35 5.89
N ALA A 113 -9.03 -10.66 6.02
CA ALA A 113 -8.00 -11.15 6.93
C ALA A 113 -6.60 -10.62 6.57
N THR A 114 -6.30 -10.50 5.27
CA THR A 114 -5.05 -9.90 4.80
C THR A 114 -4.97 -8.41 5.14
N LEU A 115 -6.06 -7.65 4.96
CA LEU A 115 -6.13 -6.24 5.34
C LEU A 115 -5.93 -6.06 6.85
N ASP A 116 -6.57 -6.90 7.68
CA ASP A 116 -6.44 -6.85 9.13
C ASP A 116 -4.99 -6.99 9.60
N VAL A 117 -4.21 -7.85 8.97
CA VAL A 117 -2.78 -8.00 9.29
C VAL A 117 -2.03 -6.70 9.01
N ILE A 118 -2.23 -6.08 7.84
CA ILE A 118 -1.52 -4.85 7.47
C ILE A 118 -1.98 -3.68 8.35
N HIS A 119 -3.27 -3.56 8.63
CA HIS A 119 -3.81 -2.48 9.47
C HIS A 119 -3.23 -2.47 10.89
N LYS A 120 -2.83 -3.62 11.45
CA LYS A 120 -2.19 -3.69 12.77
C LYS A 120 -0.89 -2.89 12.85
N TYR A 121 -0.10 -2.85 11.79
CA TYR A 121 1.09 -2.01 11.72
C TYR A 121 0.73 -0.52 11.80
N PHE A 122 -0.30 -0.10 11.09
CA PHE A 122 -0.76 1.30 11.10
C PHE A 122 -1.30 1.71 12.47
N LEU A 123 -2.16 0.87 13.05
CA LEU A 123 -2.74 1.11 14.38
C LEU A 123 -1.66 1.23 15.45
N TYR A 124 -0.71 0.30 15.48
CA TYR A 124 0.39 0.33 16.44
C TYR A 124 1.23 1.59 16.32
N ASN A 125 1.43 2.07 15.09
CA ASN A 125 2.29 3.24 14.81
C ASN A 125 1.53 4.58 14.78
N GLN A 126 0.30 4.63 15.30
CA GLN A 126 -0.51 5.86 15.39
C GLN A 126 -0.76 6.52 14.04
N MET A 127 -0.96 5.73 12.99
CA MET A 127 -1.22 6.22 11.63
C MET A 127 -2.72 6.23 11.36
N PRO A 128 -3.30 7.34 10.88
CA PRO A 128 -4.68 7.35 10.40
C PRO A 128 -4.87 6.37 9.24
N ILE A 129 -5.84 5.46 9.38
CA ILE A 129 -6.14 4.50 8.31
C ILE A 129 -7.11 5.14 7.32
N VAL A 130 -6.71 5.19 6.05
CA VAL A 130 -7.52 5.72 4.96
C VAL A 130 -8.40 4.61 4.40
N SER A 131 -9.70 4.78 4.53
CA SER A 131 -10.71 3.86 4.02
C SER A 131 -11.06 4.12 2.56
N SER A 132 -11.80 3.18 1.97
CA SER A 132 -12.48 3.33 0.68
C SER A 132 -13.99 3.30 0.88
N ARG A 133 -14.75 3.20 -0.22
CA ARG A 133 -16.22 2.98 -0.22
C ARG A 133 -16.61 1.57 0.26
N TYR A 134 -15.65 0.64 0.26
CA TYR A 134 -15.75 -0.74 0.68
C TYR A 134 -14.37 -1.19 1.19
N TRP A 135 -14.21 -2.45 1.63
CA TRP A 135 -12.87 -2.97 1.92
C TRP A 135 -11.98 -2.90 0.69
N SER A 136 -10.74 -2.45 0.87
CA SER A 136 -9.82 -2.10 -0.22
C SER A 136 -9.25 -3.33 -0.91
N MET A 137 -10.07 -3.97 -1.74
CA MET A 137 -9.75 -5.20 -2.45
C MET A 137 -10.09 -5.12 -3.93
N ALA A 138 -9.38 -5.89 -4.75
CA ALA A 138 -9.69 -6.13 -6.16
C ALA A 138 -9.49 -7.62 -6.48
N PHE A 139 -10.26 -8.13 -7.42
CA PHE A 139 -10.26 -9.55 -7.77
C PHE A 139 -9.76 -9.80 -9.19
N GLY A 140 -8.93 -10.84 -9.34
CA GLY A 140 -8.40 -11.31 -10.62
C GLY A 140 -7.21 -12.23 -10.45
N ASN A 141 -6.98 -13.09 -11.47
CA ASN A 141 -5.78 -13.94 -11.58
C ASN A 141 -4.66 -13.27 -12.38
N SER A 142 -5.01 -12.30 -13.20
CA SER A 142 -4.09 -11.56 -14.05
C SER A 142 -4.38 -10.04 -13.96
N PRO A 143 -3.43 -9.19 -14.36
CA PRO A 143 -3.65 -7.75 -14.45
C PRO A 143 -4.90 -7.37 -15.25
N GLU A 144 -5.14 -8.07 -16.36
CA GLU A 144 -6.29 -7.82 -17.24
C GLU A 144 -7.63 -8.17 -16.56
N GLU A 145 -7.65 -9.23 -15.74
CA GLU A 145 -8.83 -9.58 -14.95
C GLU A 145 -9.10 -8.54 -13.85
N VAL A 146 -8.05 -8.05 -13.18
CA VAL A 146 -8.17 -6.98 -12.17
C VAL A 146 -8.73 -5.70 -12.79
N VAL A 147 -8.29 -5.34 -13.99
CA VAL A 147 -8.85 -4.17 -14.72
C VAL A 147 -10.33 -4.34 -15.05
N ARG A 148 -10.80 -5.57 -15.25
CA ARG A 148 -12.22 -5.88 -15.50
C ARG A 148 -13.07 -5.94 -14.24
N ASP A 149 -12.47 -5.99 -13.06
CA ASP A 149 -13.17 -5.87 -11.79
C ASP A 149 -13.56 -4.39 -11.57
N GLU A 150 -14.67 -3.99 -12.17
CA GLU A 150 -15.15 -2.60 -12.15
C GLU A 150 -15.34 -2.08 -10.73
N GLU A 151 -15.88 -2.90 -9.83
CA GLU A 151 -16.05 -2.52 -8.42
C GLU A 151 -14.70 -2.37 -7.73
N GLY A 152 -13.78 -3.32 -7.91
CA GLY A 152 -12.43 -3.25 -7.39
C GLY A 152 -11.69 -2.02 -7.87
N MET A 153 -11.81 -1.67 -9.16
CA MET A 153 -11.19 -0.45 -9.70
C MET A 153 -11.80 0.83 -9.10
N GLN A 154 -13.12 0.88 -8.91
CA GLN A 154 -13.77 2.01 -8.23
C GLN A 154 -13.35 2.11 -6.76
N ILE A 155 -13.13 0.99 -6.08
CA ILE A 155 -12.58 0.94 -4.72
C ILE A 155 -11.17 1.53 -4.70
N MET A 156 -10.29 1.14 -5.62
CA MET A 156 -8.93 1.68 -5.73
C MET A 156 -8.94 3.19 -6.00
N GLN A 157 -9.79 3.64 -6.92
CA GLN A 157 -9.97 5.08 -7.19
C GLN A 157 -10.42 5.84 -5.94
N THR A 158 -11.31 5.24 -5.15
CA THR A 158 -11.79 5.88 -3.91
C THR A 158 -10.69 5.93 -2.85
N VAL A 159 -9.85 4.90 -2.71
CA VAL A 159 -8.65 4.97 -1.87
C VAL A 159 -7.77 6.15 -2.27
N GLY A 160 -7.53 6.33 -3.57
CA GLY A 160 -6.73 7.45 -4.08
C GLY A 160 -7.34 8.81 -3.74
N LYS A 161 -8.64 8.99 -3.95
CA LYS A 161 -9.36 10.24 -3.61
C LYS A 161 -9.34 10.53 -2.11
N ASN A 162 -9.61 9.53 -1.29
CA ASN A 162 -9.63 9.68 0.17
C ASN A 162 -8.22 9.96 0.71
N MET A 163 -7.18 9.29 0.17
CA MET A 163 -5.79 9.59 0.51
C MET A 163 -5.42 11.03 0.11
N ALA A 164 -5.80 11.47 -1.07
CA ALA A 164 -5.56 12.84 -1.51
C ALA A 164 -6.26 13.86 -0.60
N TRP A 165 -7.51 13.61 -0.25
CA TRP A 165 -8.26 14.47 0.66
C TRP A 165 -7.59 14.59 2.04
N ILE A 166 -7.21 13.48 2.67
CA ILE A 166 -6.63 13.53 4.02
C ILE A 166 -5.22 14.14 4.02
N VAL A 167 -4.39 13.83 3.02
CA VAL A 167 -3.05 14.41 2.89
C VAL A 167 -3.13 15.93 2.70
N LYS A 168 -4.02 16.43 1.83
CA LYS A 168 -4.25 17.86 1.62
C LYS A 168 -4.80 18.53 2.89
N SER A 169 -5.72 17.87 3.60
CA SER A 169 -6.29 18.41 4.85
C SER A 169 -5.25 18.54 5.95
N ILE A 170 -4.37 17.55 6.10
CA ILE A 170 -3.26 17.61 7.07
C ILE A 170 -2.27 18.73 6.70
N ALA A 171 -1.94 18.85 5.40
CA ALA A 171 -1.05 19.91 4.94
C ALA A 171 -1.62 21.32 5.15
N ALA A 172 -2.92 21.49 4.97
CA ALA A 172 -3.60 22.78 5.20
C ALA A 172 -3.74 23.15 6.68
N GLY A 173 -3.67 22.17 7.59
CA GLY A 173 -3.75 22.37 9.04
C GLY A 173 -2.40 22.58 9.74
N ARG A 174 -1.30 22.49 9.01
CA ARG A 174 0.06 22.75 9.50
C ARG A 174 0.45 24.19 9.25
#